data_9d5c8f6d8ba27c175c6b297c5cc4e25c
#
_entry.id   9d5c8f6d8ba27c175c6b297c5cc4e25c
#
_cell.length_a   1.000
_cell.length_b   1.000
_cell.length_c   1.000
_cell.angle_alpha   90.00
_cell.angle_beta   90.00
_cell.angle_gamma   90.00
#
_symmetry.space_group_name_H-M   'P 1'
#
loop_
_entity.id
_entity.type
_entity.pdbx_description
1 polymer ?
#
loop_
_entity_poly.entity_id
_entity_poly.type
_entity_poly.pdbx_seq_one_letter_code
_entity_poly.pdbx_strand_id
1 'polypeptide(L)'
;MLISNNITVQFGAKPLFENVSVKFGDNNRYGLIGANGCGKSTYMKVLAGELVPSSGNISIDSHERMAFLHQDQFAYEDQRVLDVVMMGHEQMWKANVDKNAIYANLESTEADYMHAAELEGVFAEYDGYTAEARAGELLLGVGIPIEQHTGLMSAVAPGWKLRVLLVQALFSNPDILLLDEPTNNLDINTIRWLEDVLNNRDCTMVIISHDRHFLNQVCTHTCDMDYGKISMYPGNYDDYMEASTAARAQATKDNDKAKLMVAELQDFVRRFSANASKAKQATSRAKKIDKIEIKEFKPSSRQYPFIRFEYDERDKLYRNAVELKKLSHGFDKVLFNDVELMFEAGEKVAIIGENGIGKTTFLRCLARDLQPKHGEVKWAEKATIGYFAQDHEYEFENGEDLFEWMTLYRQTGDDDQVVRSMLGRLLFGGDDTKKSVKVLSGGEKGRMLYGKMMLARTNVMLLDEPTNHMDMESIEALNTALDKYKGTLFFVSHDREFVSSIATRILEIKADGIVDYTGNYEDYLASQGVE
;
A
#
# COMPACT_ATOMS: atom_id res chain seq x y z
N MET A 1 -14.17 22.93 3.02
CA MET A 1 -13.14 22.90 1.93
C MET A 1 -11.73 22.93 2.51
N LEU A 2 -10.84 22.00 2.13
CA LEU A 2 -9.45 21.91 2.63
C LEU A 2 -8.47 22.56 1.62
N ILE A 3 -7.67 23.51 2.07
CA ILE A 3 -6.70 24.23 1.23
C ILE A 3 -5.33 24.22 1.89
N SER A 4 -4.31 23.75 1.17
CA SER A 4 -2.92 23.95 1.51
C SER A 4 -2.32 25.10 0.69
N ASN A 5 -1.63 26.04 1.34
CA ASN A 5 -1.05 27.22 0.70
C ASN A 5 0.45 27.25 0.93
N ASN A 6 1.24 27.13 -0.14
CA ASN A 6 2.71 27.24 -0.16
C ASN A 6 3.40 26.41 0.94
N ILE A 7 2.93 25.20 1.17
CA ILE A 7 3.47 24.30 2.19
C ILE A 7 4.87 23.87 1.79
N THR A 8 5.82 24.03 2.71
CA THR A 8 7.18 23.52 2.59
C THR A 8 7.52 22.74 3.86
N VAL A 9 8.09 21.55 3.69
CA VAL A 9 8.60 20.73 4.80
C VAL A 9 10.05 20.35 4.54
N GLN A 10 10.89 20.56 5.53
CA GLN A 10 12.32 20.29 5.48
C GLN A 10 12.81 19.69 6.79
N PHE A 11 13.44 18.51 6.72
CA PHE A 11 14.04 17.81 7.86
C PHE A 11 15.57 17.86 7.86
N GLY A 12 16.19 18.28 6.77
CA GLY A 12 17.65 18.31 6.60
C GLY A 12 18.10 19.43 5.68
N ALA A 13 19.19 19.21 4.94
CA ALA A 13 19.76 20.21 4.04
C ALA A 13 18.88 20.50 2.81
N LYS A 14 18.01 19.56 2.43
CA LYS A 14 17.10 19.72 1.27
C LYS A 14 15.65 19.59 1.74
N PRO A 15 14.72 20.39 1.16
CA PRO A 15 13.30 20.22 1.44
C PRO A 15 12.80 18.87 0.91
N LEU A 16 11.88 18.25 1.65
CA LEU A 16 11.16 17.05 1.21
C LEU A 16 10.18 17.43 0.09
N PHE A 17 9.44 18.52 0.29
CA PHE A 17 8.64 19.18 -0.73
C PHE A 17 8.58 20.70 -0.44
N GLU A 18 8.34 21.48 -1.48
CA GLU A 18 8.49 22.94 -1.42
C GLU A 18 7.36 23.63 -2.20
N ASN A 19 6.79 24.68 -1.59
CA ASN A 19 5.76 25.54 -2.19
C ASN A 19 4.55 24.77 -2.74
N VAL A 20 4.10 23.72 -2.02
CA VAL A 20 2.94 22.93 -2.41
C VAL A 20 1.67 23.69 -2.07
N SER A 21 0.86 23.94 -3.10
CA SER A 21 -0.46 24.56 -2.96
C SER A 21 -1.50 23.71 -3.67
N VAL A 22 -2.46 23.17 -2.90
CA VAL A 22 -3.52 22.29 -3.40
C VAL A 22 -4.84 22.69 -2.76
N LYS A 23 -5.90 22.67 -3.56
CA LYS A 23 -7.26 22.91 -3.12
C LYS A 23 -8.07 21.63 -3.30
N PHE A 24 -8.51 21.05 -2.19
CA PHE A 24 -9.40 19.90 -2.19
C PHE A 24 -10.84 20.41 -2.11
N GLY A 25 -11.60 20.18 -3.19
CA GLY A 25 -13.01 20.60 -3.26
C GLY A 25 -13.91 19.65 -2.48
N ASP A 26 -15.08 20.16 -2.08
CA ASP A 26 -16.02 19.44 -1.26
C ASP A 26 -16.56 18.18 -1.96
N ASN A 27 -16.82 17.14 -1.20
CA ASN A 27 -17.41 15.88 -1.63
C ASN A 27 -16.64 15.16 -2.77
N ASN A 28 -15.34 15.43 -2.90
CA ASN A 28 -14.46 14.73 -3.80
C ASN A 28 -13.52 13.79 -3.06
N ARG A 29 -13.16 12.70 -3.70
CA ARG A 29 -12.24 11.68 -3.17
C ARG A 29 -10.94 11.71 -3.95
N TYR A 30 -9.87 12.12 -3.28
CA TYR A 30 -8.54 12.35 -3.86
C TYR A 30 -7.59 11.22 -3.50
N GLY A 31 -7.11 10.46 -4.49
CA GLY A 31 -6.03 9.50 -4.32
C GLY A 31 -4.66 10.20 -4.38
N LEU A 32 -3.92 10.24 -3.29
CA LEU A 32 -2.57 10.81 -3.24
C LEU A 32 -1.54 9.72 -3.52
N ILE A 33 -0.94 9.77 -4.70
CA ILE A 33 0.03 8.80 -5.19
C ILE A 33 1.42 9.43 -5.35
N GLY A 34 2.45 8.61 -5.45
CA GLY A 34 3.85 9.04 -5.66
C GLY A 34 4.82 8.00 -5.12
N ALA A 35 6.10 8.10 -5.50
CA ALA A 35 7.15 7.18 -5.08
C ALA A 35 7.26 7.09 -3.54
N ASN A 36 7.80 5.96 -3.04
CA ASN A 36 8.10 5.85 -1.61
C ASN A 36 9.14 6.90 -1.21
N GLY A 37 8.93 7.51 -0.03
CA GLY A 37 9.81 8.57 0.47
C GLY A 37 9.61 9.95 -0.17
N CYS A 38 8.67 10.13 -1.11
CA CYS A 38 8.38 11.46 -1.68
C CYS A 38 7.67 12.41 -0.70
N GLY A 39 7.17 11.89 0.44
CA GLY A 39 6.57 12.70 1.51
C GLY A 39 5.05 12.61 1.62
N LYS A 40 4.38 11.61 1.03
CA LYS A 40 2.91 11.44 1.09
C LYS A 40 2.37 11.46 2.52
N SER A 41 2.82 10.54 3.37
CA SER A 41 2.38 10.46 4.77
C SER A 41 2.77 11.70 5.59
N THR A 42 3.92 12.32 5.27
CA THR A 42 4.31 13.60 5.89
C THR A 42 3.35 14.71 5.50
N TYR A 43 2.95 14.79 4.24
CA TYR A 43 1.96 15.75 3.77
C TYR A 43 0.59 15.53 4.42
N MET A 44 0.16 14.27 4.58
CA MET A 44 -1.06 13.92 5.31
C MET A 44 -1.03 14.40 6.77
N LYS A 45 0.10 14.21 7.48
CA LYS A 45 0.29 14.71 8.86
C LYS A 45 0.25 16.23 8.92
N VAL A 46 0.78 16.91 7.90
CA VAL A 46 0.66 18.38 7.80
C VAL A 46 -0.80 18.78 7.60
N LEU A 47 -1.54 18.11 6.69
CA LEU A 47 -2.98 18.36 6.50
C LEU A 47 -3.80 18.11 7.77
N ALA A 48 -3.46 17.06 8.53
CA ALA A 48 -4.09 16.73 9.81
C ALA A 48 -3.75 17.70 10.95
N GLY A 49 -2.77 18.60 10.75
CA GLY A 49 -2.29 19.51 11.80
C GLY A 49 -1.35 18.87 12.83
N GLU A 50 -0.96 17.60 12.63
CA GLU A 50 -0.03 16.89 13.52
C GLU A 50 1.43 17.31 13.31
N LEU A 51 1.74 17.82 12.12
CA LEU A 51 3.07 18.30 11.78
C LEU A 51 3.00 19.76 11.33
N VAL A 52 3.73 20.64 12.03
CA VAL A 52 3.85 22.04 11.65
C VAL A 52 4.79 22.15 10.44
N PRO A 53 4.35 22.71 9.30
CA PRO A 53 5.21 22.90 8.14
C PRO A 53 6.30 23.95 8.42
N SER A 54 7.42 23.86 7.69
CA SER A 54 8.50 24.87 7.77
C SER A 54 8.06 26.25 7.25
N SER A 55 7.14 26.26 6.27
CA SER A 55 6.45 27.46 5.78
C SER A 55 5.12 27.10 5.14
N GLY A 56 4.26 28.12 4.96
CA GLY A 56 2.90 27.95 4.44
C GLY A 56 1.87 27.73 5.54
N ASN A 57 0.62 27.55 5.15
CA ASN A 57 -0.50 27.31 6.07
C ASN A 57 -1.57 26.46 5.45
N ILE A 58 -2.34 25.79 6.33
CA ILE A 58 -3.54 25.04 5.96
C ILE A 58 -4.75 25.85 6.39
N SER A 59 -5.79 25.85 5.56
CA SER A 59 -7.06 26.49 5.82
C SER A 59 -8.18 25.47 5.70
N ILE A 60 -8.98 25.35 6.75
CA ILE A 60 -10.18 24.53 6.84
C ILE A 60 -11.29 25.43 7.34
N ASP A 61 -12.52 25.26 6.86
CA ASP A 61 -13.67 26.00 7.37
C ASP A 61 -13.93 25.64 8.84
N SER A 62 -14.24 26.63 9.67
CA SER A 62 -14.38 26.48 11.12
C SER A 62 -15.50 25.52 11.57
N HIS A 63 -16.42 25.20 10.67
CA HIS A 63 -17.55 24.31 10.92
C HIS A 63 -17.26 22.86 10.45
N GLU A 64 -16.20 22.65 9.66
CA GLU A 64 -15.86 21.32 9.13
C GLU A 64 -15.05 20.52 10.15
N ARG A 65 -15.46 19.29 10.35
CA ARG A 65 -14.76 18.31 11.20
C ARG A 65 -13.86 17.45 10.33
N MET A 66 -12.64 17.27 10.78
CA MET A 66 -11.67 16.42 10.12
C MET A 66 -11.35 15.20 10.99
N ALA A 67 -11.27 14.03 10.36
CA ALA A 67 -10.75 12.82 10.96
C ALA A 67 -9.52 12.32 10.19
N PHE A 68 -8.56 11.78 10.91
CA PHE A 68 -7.35 11.19 10.37
C PHE A 68 -7.18 9.76 10.90
N LEU A 69 -6.88 8.82 10.00
CA LEU A 69 -6.58 7.44 10.37
C LEU A 69 -5.18 7.36 10.99
N HIS A 70 -5.12 7.15 12.29
CA HIS A 70 -3.87 6.92 13.01
C HIS A 70 -3.37 5.49 12.81
N GLN A 71 -2.06 5.34 12.65
CA GLN A 71 -1.42 4.03 12.43
C GLN A 71 -0.86 3.40 13.72
N ASP A 72 -0.85 4.14 14.84
CA ASP A 72 -0.37 3.62 16.11
C ASP A 72 -1.41 2.67 16.74
N GLN A 73 -1.26 1.39 16.44
CA GLN A 73 -2.16 0.34 16.90
C GLN A 73 -2.04 0.03 18.41
N PHE A 74 -1.06 0.59 19.10
CA PHE A 74 -0.81 0.36 20.54
C PHE A 74 -1.19 1.55 21.43
N ALA A 75 -1.72 2.62 20.84
CA ALA A 75 -2.07 3.84 21.58
C ALA A 75 -3.18 3.66 22.62
N TYR A 76 -4.02 2.61 22.50
CA TYR A 76 -5.27 2.46 23.29
C TYR A 76 -5.36 1.11 24.00
N GLU A 77 -4.25 0.48 24.37
CA GLU A 77 -4.21 -0.89 24.94
C GLU A 77 -5.15 -1.12 26.13
N ASP A 78 -5.27 -0.12 27.01
CA ASP A 78 -6.05 -0.20 28.24
C ASP A 78 -7.52 0.26 28.07
N GLN A 79 -7.94 0.58 26.85
CA GLN A 79 -9.27 1.07 26.58
C GLN A 79 -10.18 -0.03 26.03
N ARG A 80 -11.50 0.08 26.29
CA ARG A 80 -12.51 -0.79 25.69
C ARG A 80 -12.64 -0.51 24.20
N VAL A 81 -12.78 -1.54 23.38
CA VAL A 81 -12.86 -1.42 21.90
C VAL A 81 -13.96 -0.42 21.46
N LEU A 82 -15.18 -0.50 22.03
CA LEU A 82 -16.26 0.45 21.75
C LEU A 82 -15.89 1.88 22.13
N ASP A 83 -15.21 2.07 23.26
CA ASP A 83 -14.80 3.41 23.71
C ASP A 83 -13.78 4.01 22.76
N VAL A 84 -12.80 3.20 22.28
CA VAL A 84 -11.84 3.65 21.26
C VAL A 84 -12.54 4.14 20.01
N VAL A 85 -13.56 3.43 19.53
CA VAL A 85 -14.35 3.88 18.38
C VAL A 85 -15.06 5.20 18.68
N MET A 86 -15.72 5.32 19.83
CA MET A 86 -16.45 6.53 20.21
C MET A 86 -15.57 7.74 20.46
N MET A 87 -14.28 7.53 20.85
CA MET A 87 -13.26 8.59 20.94
C MET A 87 -13.02 9.29 19.60
N GLY A 88 -13.34 8.66 18.48
CA GLY A 88 -13.30 9.30 17.16
C GLY A 88 -14.13 10.57 17.04
N HIS A 89 -15.17 10.72 17.87
CA HIS A 89 -15.94 11.95 17.99
C HIS A 89 -15.58 12.68 19.29
N GLU A 90 -14.52 13.47 19.26
CA GLU A 90 -13.89 14.09 20.45
C GLU A 90 -14.88 14.86 21.33
N GLN A 91 -15.73 15.71 20.74
CA GLN A 91 -16.69 16.54 21.49
C GLN A 91 -17.73 15.69 22.22
N MET A 92 -18.31 14.70 21.52
CA MET A 92 -19.27 13.77 22.12
C MET A 92 -18.60 12.94 23.22
N TRP A 93 -17.42 12.41 22.97
CA TRP A 93 -16.69 11.59 23.93
C TRP A 93 -16.33 12.37 25.18
N LYS A 94 -15.78 13.58 25.03
CA LYS A 94 -15.47 14.46 26.17
C LYS A 94 -16.68 14.79 26.99
N ALA A 95 -17.80 15.18 26.36
CA ALA A 95 -19.05 15.42 27.06
C ALA A 95 -19.52 14.18 27.84
N ASN A 96 -19.37 12.97 27.26
CA ASN A 96 -19.72 11.72 27.94
C ASN A 96 -18.84 11.43 29.16
N VAL A 97 -17.53 11.63 29.04
CA VAL A 97 -16.58 11.40 30.14
C VAL A 97 -16.78 12.41 31.26
N ASP A 98 -16.88 13.70 30.92
CA ASP A 98 -17.02 14.78 31.91
C ASP A 98 -18.33 14.68 32.67
N LYS A 99 -19.48 14.46 32.00
CA LYS A 99 -20.77 14.27 32.67
C LYS A 99 -20.78 13.05 33.61
N ASN A 100 -20.20 11.92 33.14
CA ASN A 100 -20.14 10.72 33.95
C ASN A 100 -19.24 10.89 35.19
N ALA A 101 -18.14 11.64 35.05
CA ALA A 101 -17.26 11.99 36.16
C ALA A 101 -17.99 12.83 37.21
N ILE A 102 -18.81 13.81 36.77
CA ILE A 102 -19.62 14.62 37.68
C ILE A 102 -20.68 13.76 38.41
N TYR A 103 -21.38 12.88 37.69
CA TYR A 103 -22.39 11.99 38.29
C TYR A 103 -21.79 10.94 39.26
N ALA A 104 -20.56 10.51 39.01
CA ALA A 104 -19.86 9.57 39.88
C ALA A 104 -19.25 10.22 41.14
N ASN A 105 -19.08 11.55 41.17
CA ASN A 105 -18.48 12.26 42.27
C ASN A 105 -19.56 12.59 43.32
N LEU A 106 -19.48 11.99 44.51
CA LEU A 106 -20.39 12.20 45.62
C LEU A 106 -20.33 13.61 46.25
N GLU A 107 -19.28 14.39 45.94
CA GLU A 107 -19.07 15.76 46.44
C GLU A 107 -19.49 16.82 45.41
N SER A 108 -20.16 16.43 44.31
CA SER A 108 -20.59 17.33 43.25
C SER A 108 -21.61 18.35 43.78
N THR A 109 -21.43 19.61 43.42
CA THR A 109 -22.28 20.73 43.80
C THR A 109 -23.47 20.86 42.83
N GLU A 110 -24.47 21.71 43.21
CA GLU A 110 -25.59 22.02 42.31
C GLU A 110 -25.13 22.65 40.98
N ALA A 111 -24.06 23.44 41.01
CA ALA A 111 -23.45 24.01 39.80
C ALA A 111 -22.86 22.94 38.92
N ASP A 112 -22.23 21.89 39.49
CA ASP A 112 -21.69 20.76 38.74
C ASP A 112 -22.81 19.96 38.06
N TYR A 113 -23.92 19.72 38.72
CA TYR A 113 -25.09 19.07 38.13
C TYR A 113 -25.73 19.89 37.00
N MET A 114 -25.75 21.23 37.12
CA MET A 114 -26.20 22.09 36.02
C MET A 114 -25.27 21.97 34.83
N HIS A 115 -23.94 21.94 35.06
CA HIS A 115 -22.96 21.72 33.98
C HIS A 115 -23.08 20.32 33.36
N ALA A 116 -23.34 19.29 34.17
CA ALA A 116 -23.61 17.95 33.65
C ALA A 116 -24.86 17.90 32.74
N ALA A 117 -25.90 18.70 33.07
CA ALA A 117 -27.07 18.80 32.19
C ALA A 117 -26.78 19.52 30.86
N GLU A 118 -25.89 20.51 30.86
CA GLU A 118 -25.40 21.11 29.59
C GLU A 118 -24.61 20.09 28.76
N LEU A 119 -23.70 19.32 29.38
CA LEU A 119 -22.96 18.26 28.73
C LEU A 119 -23.86 17.13 28.19
N GLU A 120 -24.96 16.82 28.90
CA GLU A 120 -26.00 15.89 28.44
C GLU A 120 -26.64 16.41 27.12
N GLY A 121 -26.90 17.73 27.06
CA GLY A 121 -27.38 18.37 25.83
C GLY A 121 -26.42 18.21 24.67
N VAL A 122 -25.13 18.45 24.89
CA VAL A 122 -24.07 18.24 23.86
C VAL A 122 -23.99 16.78 23.46
N PHE A 123 -24.03 15.85 24.40
CA PHE A 123 -24.01 14.42 24.12
C PHE A 123 -25.21 13.98 23.27
N ALA A 124 -26.40 14.50 23.56
CA ALA A 124 -27.63 14.24 22.83
C ALA A 124 -27.60 14.84 21.42
N GLU A 125 -27.02 16.03 21.23
CA GLU A 125 -26.86 16.71 19.91
C GLU A 125 -26.08 15.85 18.91
N TYR A 126 -25.11 15.07 19.38
CA TYR A 126 -24.30 14.16 18.57
C TYR A 126 -24.81 12.72 18.56
N ASP A 127 -26.09 12.48 18.85
CA ASP A 127 -26.70 11.15 18.90
C ASP A 127 -25.94 10.18 19.83
N GLY A 128 -25.45 10.68 20.96
CA GLY A 128 -24.63 9.93 21.91
C GLY A 128 -25.33 8.69 22.48
N TYR A 129 -26.66 8.69 22.61
CA TYR A 129 -27.42 7.54 23.10
C TYR A 129 -27.42 6.33 22.16
N THR A 130 -27.20 6.54 20.87
CA THR A 130 -27.07 5.48 19.86
C THR A 130 -25.62 5.19 19.50
N ALA A 131 -24.66 5.88 20.11
CA ALA A 131 -23.24 5.83 19.77
C ALA A 131 -22.66 4.40 19.86
N GLU A 132 -22.98 3.65 20.95
CA GLU A 132 -22.50 2.26 21.08
C GLU A 132 -23.07 1.34 19.99
N ALA A 133 -24.34 1.51 19.62
CA ALA A 133 -24.95 0.70 18.55
C ALA A 133 -24.30 0.98 17.19
N ARG A 134 -24.12 2.28 16.84
CA ARG A 134 -23.44 2.68 15.61
C ARG A 134 -21.99 2.20 15.56
N ALA A 135 -21.27 2.31 16.68
CA ALA A 135 -19.91 1.80 16.81
C ALA A 135 -19.86 0.28 16.61
N GLY A 136 -20.82 -0.44 17.20
CA GLY A 136 -20.94 -1.89 17.06
C GLY A 136 -21.24 -2.33 15.62
N GLU A 137 -22.12 -1.63 14.90
CA GLU A 137 -22.41 -1.90 13.48
C GLU A 137 -21.16 -1.73 12.59
N LEU A 138 -20.40 -0.64 12.80
CA LEU A 138 -19.16 -0.41 12.06
C LEU A 138 -18.10 -1.47 12.39
N LEU A 139 -17.97 -1.87 13.66
CA LEU A 139 -17.05 -2.93 14.09
C LEU A 139 -17.40 -4.28 13.44
N LEU A 140 -18.69 -4.62 13.35
CA LEU A 140 -19.13 -5.81 12.63
C LEU A 140 -18.78 -5.74 11.14
N GLY A 141 -18.92 -4.57 10.50
CA GLY A 141 -18.56 -4.35 9.12
C GLY A 141 -17.08 -4.64 8.81
N VAL A 142 -16.18 -4.32 9.75
CA VAL A 142 -14.75 -4.68 9.62
C VAL A 142 -14.42 -6.09 10.12
N GLY A 143 -15.42 -6.90 10.46
CA GLY A 143 -15.27 -8.30 10.85
C GLY A 143 -14.89 -8.51 12.32
N ILE A 144 -15.02 -7.50 13.20
CA ILE A 144 -14.77 -7.65 14.65
C ILE A 144 -16.01 -8.24 15.31
N PRO A 145 -15.94 -9.46 15.88
CA PRO A 145 -17.10 -10.11 16.47
C PRO A 145 -17.59 -9.41 17.76
N ILE A 146 -18.90 -9.51 18.03
CA ILE A 146 -19.57 -8.79 19.14
C ILE A 146 -18.92 -9.07 20.49
N GLU A 147 -18.40 -10.29 20.69
CA GLU A 147 -17.77 -10.70 21.96
C GLU A 147 -16.51 -9.86 22.27
N GLN A 148 -15.87 -9.28 21.25
CA GLN A 148 -14.69 -8.43 21.42
C GLN A 148 -15.03 -6.95 21.64
N HIS A 149 -16.25 -6.52 21.33
CA HIS A 149 -16.63 -5.09 21.39
C HIS A 149 -16.51 -4.49 22.80
N THR A 150 -16.81 -5.28 23.83
CA THR A 150 -16.71 -4.85 25.25
C THR A 150 -15.36 -5.19 25.88
N GLY A 151 -14.50 -5.91 25.16
CA GLY A 151 -13.15 -6.25 25.60
C GLY A 151 -12.18 -5.08 25.50
N LEU A 152 -10.96 -5.28 26.04
CA LEU A 152 -9.87 -4.31 25.93
C LEU A 152 -9.15 -4.44 24.57
N MET A 153 -8.61 -3.32 24.09
CA MET A 153 -7.78 -3.29 22.87
C MET A 153 -6.56 -4.21 22.98
N SER A 154 -5.98 -4.41 24.15
CA SER A 154 -4.88 -5.35 24.39
C SER A 154 -5.21 -6.79 24.05
N ALA A 155 -6.48 -7.19 24.15
CA ALA A 155 -6.96 -8.54 23.82
C ALA A 155 -7.22 -8.73 22.30
N VAL A 156 -7.26 -7.65 21.54
CA VAL A 156 -7.46 -7.67 20.08
C VAL A 156 -6.15 -7.98 19.39
N ALA A 157 -6.16 -8.90 18.41
CA ALA A 157 -4.97 -9.22 17.62
C ALA A 157 -4.42 -7.97 16.89
N PRO A 158 -3.08 -7.82 16.75
CA PRO A 158 -2.47 -6.60 16.20
C PRO A 158 -3.06 -6.15 14.87
N GLY A 159 -3.22 -7.05 13.89
CA GLY A 159 -3.81 -6.71 12.59
C GLY A 159 -5.28 -6.25 12.66
N TRP A 160 -6.00 -6.62 13.71
CA TRP A 160 -7.39 -6.21 13.93
C TRP A 160 -7.48 -4.86 14.65
N LYS A 161 -6.46 -4.44 15.38
CA LYS A 161 -6.42 -3.13 16.02
C LYS A 161 -6.49 -2.00 15.00
N LEU A 162 -5.82 -2.15 13.84
CA LEU A 162 -5.92 -1.18 12.75
C LEU A 162 -7.35 -1.04 12.20
N ARG A 163 -8.12 -2.14 12.18
CA ARG A 163 -9.54 -2.10 11.79
C ARG A 163 -10.36 -1.28 12.79
N VAL A 164 -10.09 -1.40 14.09
CA VAL A 164 -10.75 -0.57 15.12
C VAL A 164 -10.42 0.90 14.92
N LEU A 165 -9.16 1.25 14.64
CA LEU A 165 -8.74 2.64 14.36
C LEU A 165 -9.37 3.20 13.08
N LEU A 166 -9.55 2.37 12.06
CA LEU A 166 -10.31 2.75 10.86
C LEU A 166 -11.76 3.08 11.21
N VAL A 167 -12.42 2.22 12.01
CA VAL A 167 -13.78 2.46 12.48
C VAL A 167 -13.86 3.73 13.35
N GLN A 168 -12.85 4.00 14.20
CA GLN A 168 -12.72 5.23 14.96
C GLN A 168 -12.76 6.47 14.05
N ALA A 169 -11.95 6.48 12.99
CA ALA A 169 -11.94 7.60 12.03
C ALA A 169 -13.27 7.77 11.29
N LEU A 170 -13.96 6.67 10.97
CA LEU A 170 -15.24 6.66 10.29
C LEU A 170 -16.41 7.05 11.21
N PHE A 171 -16.31 6.78 12.51
CA PHE A 171 -17.40 6.93 13.47
C PHE A 171 -17.88 8.38 13.64
N SER A 172 -16.96 9.34 13.61
CA SER A 172 -17.27 10.76 13.78
C SER A 172 -18.11 11.37 12.64
N ASN A 173 -18.29 10.62 11.53
CA ASN A 173 -18.89 11.12 10.29
C ASN A 173 -18.29 12.48 9.89
N PRO A 174 -17.00 12.56 9.60
CA PRO A 174 -16.29 13.82 9.37
C PRO A 174 -16.65 14.41 8.01
N ASP A 175 -16.51 15.75 7.88
CA ASP A 175 -16.63 16.48 6.61
C ASP A 175 -15.37 16.33 5.74
N ILE A 176 -14.22 16.08 6.41
CA ILE A 176 -12.91 15.80 5.78
C ILE A 176 -12.33 14.53 6.41
N LEU A 177 -12.03 13.54 5.57
CA LEU A 177 -11.47 12.26 5.99
C LEU A 177 -10.10 12.04 5.35
N LEU A 178 -9.08 11.84 6.17
CA LEU A 178 -7.71 11.56 5.75
C LEU A 178 -7.38 10.10 6.06
N LEU A 179 -7.06 9.31 5.03
CA LEU A 179 -6.76 7.88 5.15
C LEU A 179 -5.36 7.60 4.60
N ASP A 180 -4.46 7.12 5.45
CA ASP A 180 -3.11 6.69 5.06
C ASP A 180 -3.04 5.16 5.09
N GLU A 181 -2.97 4.53 3.91
CA GLU A 181 -2.94 3.08 3.68
C GLU A 181 -4.08 2.31 4.39
N PRO A 182 -5.36 2.66 4.16
CA PRO A 182 -6.48 2.07 4.89
C PRO A 182 -6.74 0.59 4.52
N THR A 183 -6.22 0.12 3.39
CA THR A 183 -6.39 -1.26 2.90
C THR A 183 -5.39 -2.24 3.50
N ASN A 184 -4.33 -1.75 4.15
CA ASN A 184 -3.31 -2.60 4.74
C ASN A 184 -3.90 -3.54 5.81
N ASN A 185 -3.53 -4.81 5.76
CA ASN A 185 -3.98 -5.87 6.66
C ASN A 185 -5.50 -6.15 6.63
N LEU A 186 -6.24 -5.66 5.63
CA LEU A 186 -7.63 -6.00 5.41
C LEU A 186 -7.73 -7.19 4.43
N ASP A 187 -8.69 -8.08 4.66
CA ASP A 187 -9.04 -9.08 3.65
C ASP A 187 -9.95 -8.50 2.56
N ILE A 188 -10.07 -9.23 1.47
CA ILE A 188 -10.82 -8.80 0.28
C ILE A 188 -12.27 -8.41 0.60
N ASN A 189 -12.93 -9.11 1.51
CA ASN A 189 -14.32 -8.82 1.88
C ASN A 189 -14.41 -7.52 2.69
N THR A 190 -13.46 -7.30 3.60
CA THR A 190 -13.37 -6.05 4.37
C THR A 190 -13.02 -4.86 3.48
N ILE A 191 -12.15 -5.03 2.46
CA ILE A 191 -11.85 -3.98 1.48
C ILE A 191 -13.11 -3.59 0.71
N ARG A 192 -13.91 -4.56 0.23
CA ARG A 192 -15.20 -4.28 -0.44
C ARG A 192 -16.16 -3.50 0.46
N TRP A 193 -16.32 -3.94 1.69
CA TRP A 193 -17.14 -3.20 2.66
C TRP A 193 -16.63 -1.75 2.82
N LEU A 194 -15.31 -1.55 2.89
CA LEU A 194 -14.73 -0.22 3.00
C LEU A 194 -15.00 0.63 1.76
N GLU A 195 -14.85 0.06 0.55
CA GLU A 195 -15.20 0.70 -0.72
C GLU A 195 -16.65 1.19 -0.70
N ASP A 196 -17.60 0.32 -0.31
CA ASP A 196 -19.02 0.66 -0.22
C ASP A 196 -19.28 1.78 0.81
N VAL A 197 -18.66 1.69 1.98
CA VAL A 197 -18.81 2.71 3.04
C VAL A 197 -18.27 4.07 2.58
N LEU A 198 -17.10 4.11 1.92
CA LEU A 198 -16.50 5.36 1.44
C LEU A 198 -17.27 5.96 0.25
N ASN A 199 -17.76 5.12 -0.66
CA ASN A 199 -18.53 5.57 -1.82
C ASN A 199 -19.90 6.16 -1.43
N ASN A 200 -20.49 5.70 -0.34
CA ASN A 200 -21.79 6.17 0.15
C ASN A 200 -21.67 7.37 1.11
N ARG A 201 -20.48 7.94 1.31
CA ARG A 201 -20.28 9.11 2.17
C ARG A 201 -20.10 10.39 1.38
N ASP A 202 -20.83 11.43 1.80
CA ASP A 202 -20.69 12.78 1.27
C ASP A 202 -19.67 13.56 2.11
N CYS A 203 -18.38 13.29 1.91
CA CYS A 203 -17.28 14.02 2.55
C CYS A 203 -16.08 14.16 1.62
N THR A 204 -15.23 15.15 1.89
CA THR A 204 -13.96 15.30 1.19
C THR A 204 -12.96 14.28 1.72
N MET A 205 -12.38 13.47 0.84
CA MET A 205 -11.41 12.45 1.25
C MET A 205 -10.06 12.69 0.61
N VAL A 206 -8.98 12.49 1.37
CA VAL A 206 -7.63 12.36 0.83
C VAL A 206 -7.09 11.00 1.27
N ILE A 207 -6.77 10.16 0.30
CA ILE A 207 -6.47 8.74 0.50
C ILE A 207 -5.10 8.44 -0.08
N ILE A 208 -4.21 7.88 0.71
CA ILE A 208 -2.99 7.23 0.23
C ILE A 208 -3.27 5.74 0.21
N SER A 209 -3.07 5.09 -0.92
CA SER A 209 -3.09 3.63 -1.02
C SER A 209 -2.18 3.15 -2.13
N HIS A 210 -1.65 1.96 -1.98
CA HIS A 210 -0.91 1.23 -3.01
C HIS A 210 -1.77 0.18 -3.73
N ASP A 211 -3.03 0.04 -3.35
CA ASP A 211 -4.03 -0.80 -4.01
C ASP A 211 -4.69 -0.03 -5.17
N ARG A 212 -4.34 -0.40 -6.41
CA ARG A 212 -4.88 0.23 -7.63
C ARG A 212 -6.38 0.02 -7.75
N HIS A 213 -6.87 -1.19 -7.46
CA HIS A 213 -8.29 -1.50 -7.54
C HIS A 213 -9.10 -0.58 -6.61
N PHE A 214 -8.66 -0.47 -5.37
CA PHE A 214 -9.27 0.40 -4.38
C PHE A 214 -9.28 1.87 -4.81
N LEU A 215 -8.14 2.39 -5.33
CA LEU A 215 -8.08 3.77 -5.85
C LEU A 215 -9.02 3.97 -7.05
N ASN A 216 -9.14 2.99 -7.93
CA ASN A 216 -10.05 3.05 -9.09
C ASN A 216 -11.52 3.04 -8.67
N GLN A 217 -11.88 2.30 -7.63
CA GLN A 217 -13.27 2.19 -7.14
C GLN A 217 -13.70 3.39 -6.29
N VAL A 218 -12.78 4.00 -5.55
CA VAL A 218 -13.13 5.03 -4.57
C VAL A 218 -12.82 6.44 -5.07
N CYS A 219 -11.68 6.68 -5.73
CA CYS A 219 -11.21 8.02 -6.02
C CYS A 219 -11.88 8.65 -7.24
N THR A 220 -12.22 9.94 -7.11
CA THR A 220 -12.74 10.78 -8.21
C THR A 220 -11.67 11.65 -8.84
N HIS A 221 -10.55 11.84 -8.13
CA HIS A 221 -9.40 12.61 -8.56
C HIS A 221 -8.11 11.92 -8.12
N THR A 222 -7.06 12.05 -8.91
CA THR A 222 -5.72 11.55 -8.58
C THR A 222 -4.75 12.71 -8.42
N CYS A 223 -4.05 12.75 -7.28
CA CYS A 223 -3.01 13.72 -6.94
C CYS A 223 -1.65 13.03 -7.01
N ASP A 224 -0.84 13.37 -8.02
CA ASP A 224 0.50 12.81 -8.21
C ASP A 224 1.55 13.70 -7.54
N MET A 225 2.22 13.15 -6.53
CA MET A 225 3.33 13.80 -5.81
C MET A 225 4.67 13.37 -6.40
N ASP A 226 5.25 14.24 -7.25
CA ASP A 226 6.52 13.98 -7.91
C ASP A 226 7.44 15.19 -7.80
N TYR A 227 8.74 14.97 -7.49
CA TYR A 227 9.75 16.01 -7.27
C TYR A 227 9.32 17.13 -6.31
N GLY A 228 8.62 16.75 -5.24
CA GLY A 228 8.16 17.71 -4.21
C GLY A 228 7.04 18.64 -4.68
N LYS A 229 6.34 18.32 -5.76
CA LYS A 229 5.15 19.02 -6.27
C LYS A 229 3.98 18.07 -6.32
N ILE A 230 2.78 18.62 -6.17
CA ILE A 230 1.54 17.84 -6.34
C ILE A 230 0.83 18.34 -7.59
N SER A 231 0.54 17.43 -8.51
CA SER A 231 -0.25 17.65 -9.72
C SER A 231 -1.58 16.91 -9.59
N MET A 232 -2.69 17.62 -9.80
CA MET A 232 -4.03 17.04 -9.69
C MET A 232 -4.57 16.70 -11.07
N TYR A 233 -5.14 15.51 -11.19
CA TYR A 233 -5.79 14.99 -12.38
C TYR A 233 -7.23 14.62 -12.04
N PRO A 234 -8.22 15.00 -12.86
CA PRO A 234 -9.56 14.48 -12.72
C PRO A 234 -9.61 13.02 -13.16
N GLY A 235 -10.44 12.23 -12.48
CA GLY A 235 -10.58 10.80 -12.74
C GLY A 235 -9.81 9.93 -11.74
N ASN A 236 -9.99 8.62 -11.88
CA ASN A 236 -9.38 7.60 -11.04
C ASN A 236 -7.90 7.35 -11.42
N TYR A 237 -7.32 6.31 -10.87
CA TYR A 237 -5.90 5.99 -11.14
C TYR A 237 -5.64 5.61 -12.61
N ASP A 238 -6.55 4.88 -13.26
CA ASP A 238 -6.37 4.48 -14.66
C ASP A 238 -6.50 5.67 -15.60
N ASP A 239 -7.46 6.57 -15.36
CA ASP A 239 -7.59 7.85 -16.09
C ASP A 239 -6.30 8.69 -15.95
N TYR A 240 -5.73 8.75 -14.75
CA TYR A 240 -4.45 9.41 -14.52
C TYR A 240 -3.31 8.76 -15.32
N MET A 241 -3.22 7.43 -15.33
CA MET A 241 -2.16 6.71 -16.07
C MET A 241 -2.23 7.00 -17.57
N GLU A 242 -3.45 7.01 -18.13
CA GLU A 242 -3.68 7.37 -19.54
C GLU A 242 -3.27 8.83 -19.81
N ALA A 243 -3.78 9.77 -19.01
CA ALA A 243 -3.50 11.19 -19.16
C ALA A 243 -2.01 11.52 -19.00
N SER A 244 -1.35 10.95 -17.98
CA SER A 244 0.07 11.18 -17.71
C SER A 244 0.96 10.58 -18.80
N THR A 245 0.62 9.40 -19.31
CA THR A 245 1.33 8.74 -20.40
C THR A 245 1.21 9.53 -21.70
N ALA A 246 -0.01 9.99 -22.04
CA ALA A 246 -0.25 10.83 -23.20
C ALA A 246 0.50 12.18 -23.11
N ALA A 247 0.47 12.83 -21.95
CA ALA A 247 1.19 14.07 -21.70
C ALA A 247 2.71 13.90 -21.85
N ARG A 248 3.28 12.79 -21.34
CA ARG A 248 4.71 12.46 -21.49
C ARG A 248 5.07 12.22 -22.95
N ALA A 249 4.28 11.44 -23.67
CA ALA A 249 4.50 11.18 -25.08
C ALA A 249 4.46 12.46 -25.92
N GLN A 250 3.52 13.36 -25.63
CA GLN A 250 3.41 14.67 -26.30
C GLN A 250 4.61 15.56 -25.95
N ALA A 251 5.01 15.66 -24.69
CA ALA A 251 6.16 16.45 -24.27
C ALA A 251 7.48 15.96 -24.91
N THR A 252 7.65 14.64 -25.04
CA THR A 252 8.80 14.06 -25.74
C THR A 252 8.82 14.48 -27.22
N LYS A 253 7.69 14.37 -27.92
CA LYS A 253 7.56 14.78 -29.33
C LYS A 253 7.85 16.29 -29.51
N ASP A 254 7.37 17.12 -28.58
CA ASP A 254 7.60 18.56 -28.64
C ASP A 254 9.07 18.93 -28.37
N ASN A 255 9.72 18.23 -27.42
CA ASN A 255 11.15 18.38 -27.18
C ASN A 255 12.00 17.94 -28.38
N ASP A 256 11.66 16.84 -29.04
CA ASP A 256 12.38 16.37 -30.22
C ASP A 256 12.25 17.37 -31.38
N LYS A 257 11.05 17.93 -31.60
CA LYS A 257 10.83 19.02 -32.56
C LYS A 257 11.63 20.27 -32.21
N ALA A 258 11.65 20.67 -30.90
CA ALA A 258 12.43 21.79 -30.43
C ALA A 258 13.94 21.59 -30.65
N LYS A 259 14.47 20.40 -30.33
CA LYS A 259 15.88 20.04 -30.58
C LYS A 259 16.24 20.08 -32.07
N LEU A 260 15.40 19.55 -32.95
CA LEU A 260 15.61 19.62 -34.39
C LEU A 260 15.61 21.07 -34.88
N MET A 261 14.67 21.91 -34.42
CA MET A 261 14.59 23.32 -34.76
C MET A 261 15.81 24.10 -34.27
N VAL A 262 16.28 23.84 -33.05
CA VAL A 262 17.51 24.43 -32.52
C VAL A 262 18.71 24.03 -33.36
N ALA A 263 18.86 22.75 -33.73
CA ALA A 263 19.95 22.27 -34.54
C ALA A 263 19.98 22.94 -35.95
N GLU A 264 18.82 23.07 -36.61
CA GLU A 264 18.70 23.78 -37.91
C GLU A 264 19.08 25.27 -37.81
N LEU A 265 18.62 25.94 -36.74
CA LEU A 265 18.94 27.32 -36.49
C LEU A 265 20.43 27.54 -36.16
N GLN A 266 21.03 26.64 -35.38
CA GLN A 266 22.47 26.64 -35.07
C GLN A 266 23.32 26.43 -36.34
N ASP A 267 22.92 25.49 -37.18
CA ASP A 267 23.61 25.23 -38.45
C ASP A 267 23.55 26.44 -39.39
N PHE A 268 22.40 27.12 -39.43
CA PHE A 268 22.28 28.37 -40.19
C PHE A 268 23.18 29.46 -39.62
N VAL A 269 23.16 29.68 -38.29
CA VAL A 269 24.03 30.65 -37.63
C VAL A 269 25.51 30.34 -37.92
N ARG A 270 25.93 29.11 -37.78
CA ARG A 270 27.32 28.66 -38.07
C ARG A 270 27.75 28.97 -39.50
N ARG A 271 26.86 28.70 -40.49
CA ARG A 271 27.18 28.90 -41.93
C ARG A 271 27.21 30.38 -42.35
N PHE A 272 26.43 31.25 -41.71
CA PHE A 272 26.19 32.61 -42.19
C PHE A 272 26.59 33.72 -41.23
N SER A 273 27.14 33.42 -40.06
CA SER A 273 27.58 34.39 -39.06
C SER A 273 28.70 35.32 -39.61
N ALA A 274 29.58 34.83 -40.44
CA ALA A 274 30.68 35.61 -41.04
C ALA A 274 30.30 36.33 -42.34
N ASN A 275 29.09 36.15 -42.87
CA ASN A 275 28.65 36.75 -44.12
C ASN A 275 27.93 38.10 -43.87
N ALA A 276 28.54 39.20 -44.30
CA ALA A 276 28.05 40.58 -44.03
C ALA A 276 26.58 40.81 -44.48
N SER A 277 26.14 40.20 -45.58
CA SER A 277 24.77 40.37 -46.10
C SER A 277 23.72 39.59 -45.30
N LYS A 278 24.12 38.49 -44.62
CA LYS A 278 23.24 37.63 -43.82
C LYS A 278 23.46 37.71 -42.32
N ALA A 279 24.41 38.49 -41.85
CA ALA A 279 24.74 38.66 -40.41
C ALA A 279 23.53 39.06 -39.58
N LYS A 280 22.69 39.98 -40.06
CA LYS A 280 21.48 40.43 -39.40
C LYS A 280 20.45 39.28 -39.24
N GLN A 281 20.35 38.40 -40.25
CA GLN A 281 19.46 37.21 -40.16
C GLN A 281 20.04 36.14 -39.23
N ALA A 282 21.37 35.95 -39.23
CA ALA A 282 22.03 35.05 -38.28
C ALA A 282 21.81 35.49 -36.82
N THR A 283 22.00 36.79 -36.54
CA THR A 283 21.73 37.35 -35.20
C THR A 283 20.26 37.20 -34.78
N SER A 284 19.30 37.42 -35.70
CA SER A 284 17.88 37.21 -35.44
C SER A 284 17.55 35.76 -35.11
N ARG A 285 18.20 34.80 -35.80
CA ARG A 285 18.02 33.36 -35.55
C ARG A 285 18.70 32.90 -34.26
N ALA A 286 19.86 33.47 -33.91
CA ALA A 286 20.49 33.26 -32.61
C ALA A 286 19.57 33.67 -31.46
N LYS A 287 18.94 34.85 -31.53
CA LYS A 287 17.93 35.28 -30.56
C LYS A 287 16.67 34.39 -30.53
N LYS A 288 16.34 33.68 -31.61
CA LYS A 288 15.26 32.71 -31.60
C LYS A 288 15.66 31.45 -30.87
N ILE A 289 16.90 30.99 -30.97
CA ILE A 289 17.43 29.86 -30.21
C ILE A 289 17.31 30.14 -28.72
N ASP A 290 17.69 31.32 -28.25
CA ASP A 290 17.59 31.73 -26.83
C ASP A 290 16.15 31.76 -26.30
N LYS A 291 15.16 31.85 -27.21
CA LYS A 291 13.71 31.82 -26.86
C LYS A 291 13.07 30.44 -26.94
N ILE A 292 13.75 29.48 -27.50
CA ILE A 292 13.24 28.09 -27.56
C ILE A 292 13.60 27.44 -26.23
N GLU A 293 12.61 27.33 -25.36
CA GLU A 293 12.72 26.54 -24.13
C GLU A 293 12.61 25.04 -24.51
N ILE A 294 13.73 24.34 -24.45
CA ILE A 294 13.69 22.87 -24.39
C ILE A 294 13.34 22.55 -22.94
N LYS A 295 12.11 22.13 -22.71
CA LYS A 295 11.70 21.68 -21.39
C LYS A 295 12.54 20.46 -21.04
N GLU A 296 13.45 20.60 -20.08
CA GLU A 296 14.11 19.44 -19.49
C GLU A 296 13.03 18.54 -18.88
N PHE A 297 12.69 17.51 -19.60
CA PHE A 297 11.79 16.49 -19.10
C PHE A 297 12.58 15.63 -18.14
N LYS A 298 12.44 15.91 -16.84
CA LYS A 298 12.95 14.99 -15.82
C LYS A 298 12.11 13.72 -15.93
N PRO A 299 12.72 12.55 -16.16
CA PRO A 299 11.99 11.30 -16.03
C PRO A 299 11.34 11.26 -14.64
N SER A 300 10.17 10.66 -14.50
CA SER A 300 9.52 10.55 -13.18
C SER A 300 10.53 10.09 -12.13
N SER A 301 10.42 10.60 -10.91
CA SER A 301 11.22 10.11 -9.77
C SER A 301 10.93 8.64 -9.44
N ARG A 302 9.85 8.10 -9.98
CA ARG A 302 9.48 6.69 -9.85
C ARG A 302 10.52 5.80 -10.51
N GLN A 303 11.05 4.88 -9.76
CA GLN A 303 12.02 3.91 -10.22
C GLN A 303 11.42 2.52 -10.07
N TYR A 304 11.50 1.74 -11.14
CA TYR A 304 11.01 0.37 -11.16
C TYR A 304 12.18 -0.58 -10.92
N PRO A 305 12.14 -1.41 -9.86
CA PRO A 305 13.15 -2.43 -9.68
C PRO A 305 13.04 -3.45 -10.82
N PHE A 306 14.16 -3.96 -11.27
CA PHE A 306 14.18 -5.01 -12.29
C PHE A 306 14.16 -6.38 -11.61
N ILE A 307 12.98 -6.95 -11.45
CA ILE A 307 12.76 -8.28 -10.87
C ILE A 307 12.61 -9.29 -12.01
N ARG A 308 13.31 -10.42 -11.92
CA ARG A 308 13.18 -11.52 -12.85
C ARG A 308 13.54 -12.83 -12.18
N PHE A 309 12.57 -13.73 -12.07
CA PHE A 309 12.76 -15.06 -11.50
C PHE A 309 13.07 -16.06 -12.61
N GLU A 310 14.15 -16.80 -12.43
CA GLU A 310 14.61 -17.82 -13.36
C GLU A 310 15.06 -19.05 -12.57
N TYR A 311 14.97 -20.21 -13.17
CA TYR A 311 15.54 -21.45 -12.66
C TYR A 311 16.22 -22.22 -13.79
N ASP A 312 17.10 -23.20 -13.46
CA ASP A 312 17.78 -24.00 -14.46
C ASP A 312 16.76 -24.92 -15.16
N GLU A 313 16.75 -24.91 -16.51
CA GLU A 313 15.84 -25.77 -17.29
C GLU A 313 16.03 -27.27 -17.01
N ARG A 314 17.20 -27.68 -16.49
CA ARG A 314 17.47 -29.07 -16.05
C ARG A 314 16.65 -29.47 -14.82
N ASP A 315 16.22 -28.48 -14.04
CA ASP A 315 15.40 -28.65 -12.84
C ASP A 315 13.91 -28.43 -13.10
N LYS A 316 13.53 -28.34 -14.38
CA LYS A 316 12.11 -28.21 -14.77
C LYS A 316 11.30 -29.39 -14.21
N LEU A 317 10.21 -29.06 -13.54
CA LEU A 317 9.24 -30.06 -13.07
C LEU A 317 8.34 -30.52 -14.24
N TYR A 318 7.97 -31.80 -14.20
CA TYR A 318 7.08 -32.40 -15.19
C TYR A 318 5.86 -32.99 -14.48
N ARG A 319 4.67 -32.78 -15.04
CA ARG A 319 3.39 -33.23 -14.49
C ARG A 319 3.12 -32.62 -13.12
N ASN A 320 3.21 -33.41 -12.05
CA ASN A 320 2.85 -32.99 -10.70
C ASN A 320 4.00 -32.26 -10.01
N ALA A 321 3.73 -31.09 -9.44
CA ALA A 321 4.66 -30.37 -8.58
C ALA A 321 4.55 -30.84 -7.13
N VAL A 322 3.32 -30.95 -6.60
CA VAL A 322 3.06 -31.35 -5.22
C VAL A 322 1.76 -32.13 -5.11
N GLU A 323 1.74 -33.12 -4.23
CA GLU A 323 0.58 -33.93 -3.84
C GLU A 323 0.35 -33.78 -2.33
N LEU A 324 -0.87 -33.40 -1.94
CA LEU A 324 -1.31 -33.31 -0.55
C LEU A 324 -2.16 -34.56 -0.23
N LYS A 325 -1.82 -35.25 0.85
CA LYS A 325 -2.53 -36.45 1.29
C LYS A 325 -3.05 -36.27 2.70
N LYS A 326 -4.37 -36.15 2.83
CA LYS A 326 -5.07 -35.98 4.12
C LYS A 326 -4.44 -34.96 5.03
N LEU A 327 -4.03 -33.84 4.41
CA LEU A 327 -3.33 -32.77 5.12
C LEU A 327 -4.28 -32.11 6.11
N SER A 328 -3.91 -32.13 7.40
CA SER A 328 -4.69 -31.51 8.47
C SER A 328 -3.80 -30.77 9.43
N HIS A 329 -4.18 -29.57 9.79
CA HIS A 329 -3.49 -28.75 10.79
C HIS A 329 -4.45 -27.82 11.51
N GLY A 330 -4.05 -27.39 12.68
CA GLY A 330 -4.73 -26.42 13.53
C GLY A 330 -3.98 -26.27 14.84
N PHE A 331 -4.24 -25.21 15.57
CA PHE A 331 -3.70 -24.99 16.91
C PHE A 331 -4.78 -25.37 17.95
N ASP A 332 -5.43 -24.39 18.54
CA ASP A 332 -6.57 -24.59 19.44
C ASP A 332 -7.85 -24.96 18.67
N LYS A 333 -7.97 -24.43 17.45
CA LYS A 333 -9.03 -24.77 16.48
C LYS A 333 -8.41 -25.45 15.26
N VAL A 334 -9.18 -26.35 14.64
CA VAL A 334 -8.81 -26.94 13.35
C VAL A 334 -8.93 -25.83 12.29
N LEU A 335 -7.86 -25.64 11.50
CA LEU A 335 -7.82 -24.65 10.41
C LEU A 335 -8.19 -25.29 9.08
N PHE A 336 -7.68 -26.48 8.81
CA PHE A 336 -8.04 -27.31 7.66
C PHE A 336 -7.90 -28.79 8.03
N ASN A 337 -8.73 -29.63 7.43
CA ASN A 337 -8.79 -31.06 7.73
C ASN A 337 -8.96 -31.89 6.48
N ASP A 338 -8.22 -32.97 6.42
CA ASP A 338 -8.35 -34.04 5.41
C ASP A 338 -8.21 -33.55 3.95
N VAL A 339 -7.32 -32.56 3.72
CA VAL A 339 -7.13 -31.94 2.42
C VAL A 339 -6.38 -32.89 1.49
N GLU A 340 -7.02 -33.27 0.39
CA GLU A 340 -6.42 -34.07 -0.68
C GLU A 340 -6.45 -33.28 -1.98
N LEU A 341 -5.30 -32.77 -2.40
CA LEU A 341 -5.15 -31.95 -3.58
C LEU A 341 -3.87 -32.31 -4.34
N MET A 342 -3.91 -32.11 -5.64
CA MET A 342 -2.76 -32.28 -6.53
C MET A 342 -2.58 -31.03 -7.36
N PHE A 343 -1.35 -30.54 -7.46
CA PHE A 343 -1.00 -29.37 -8.24
C PHE A 343 0.01 -29.73 -9.31
N GLU A 344 -0.23 -29.20 -10.51
CA GLU A 344 0.63 -29.45 -11.67
C GLU A 344 1.82 -28.48 -11.71
N ALA A 345 2.85 -28.89 -12.42
CA ALA A 345 4.02 -28.04 -12.66
C ALA A 345 3.67 -26.83 -13.53
N GLY A 346 4.01 -25.65 -13.06
CA GLY A 346 3.76 -24.38 -13.75
C GLY A 346 2.41 -23.73 -13.40
N GLU A 347 1.58 -24.36 -12.55
CA GLU A 347 0.37 -23.69 -12.03
C GLU A 347 0.76 -22.49 -11.14
N LYS A 348 -0.08 -21.45 -11.22
CA LYS A 348 -0.02 -20.28 -10.36
C LYS A 348 -1.26 -20.25 -9.49
N VAL A 349 -1.10 -20.69 -8.25
CA VAL A 349 -2.19 -20.94 -7.30
C VAL A 349 -2.31 -19.78 -6.33
N ALA A 350 -3.40 -19.03 -6.40
CA ALA A 350 -3.71 -18.03 -5.39
C ALA A 350 -4.48 -18.67 -4.22
N ILE A 351 -4.03 -18.41 -3.00
CA ILE A 351 -4.67 -18.86 -1.76
C ILE A 351 -5.38 -17.65 -1.15
N ILE A 352 -6.71 -17.72 -1.12
CA ILE A 352 -7.56 -16.62 -0.63
C ILE A 352 -8.41 -17.10 0.55
N GLY A 353 -9.05 -16.14 1.25
CA GLY A 353 -9.93 -16.40 2.39
C GLY A 353 -9.80 -15.32 3.47
N GLU A 354 -10.64 -15.40 4.48
CA GLU A 354 -10.65 -14.43 5.59
C GLU A 354 -9.34 -14.38 6.37
N ASN A 355 -9.12 -13.28 7.07
CA ASN A 355 -7.94 -13.15 7.95
C ASN A 355 -8.06 -14.12 9.14
N GLY A 356 -6.94 -14.80 9.44
CA GLY A 356 -6.89 -15.79 10.53
C GLY A 356 -7.45 -17.18 10.18
N ILE A 357 -7.96 -17.40 8.96
CA ILE A 357 -8.53 -18.68 8.54
C ILE A 357 -7.47 -19.79 8.36
N GLY A 358 -6.18 -19.43 8.25
CA GLY A 358 -5.10 -20.41 8.14
C GLY A 358 -4.30 -20.39 6.83
N LYS A 359 -4.41 -19.35 5.99
CA LYS A 359 -3.66 -19.20 4.73
C LYS A 359 -2.16 -19.33 4.91
N THR A 360 -1.57 -18.52 5.79
CA THR A 360 -0.14 -18.57 6.16
C THR A 360 0.25 -19.95 6.70
N THR A 361 -0.58 -20.54 7.56
CA THR A 361 -0.33 -21.88 8.12
C THR A 361 -0.29 -22.94 7.03
N PHE A 362 -1.21 -22.88 6.07
CA PHE A 362 -1.23 -23.78 4.92
C PHE A 362 0.04 -23.64 4.08
N LEU A 363 0.43 -22.40 3.78
CA LEU A 363 1.64 -22.10 3.00
C LEU A 363 2.91 -22.57 3.73
N ARG A 364 2.99 -22.41 5.06
CA ARG A 364 4.10 -22.91 5.89
C ARG A 364 4.18 -24.45 5.89
N CYS A 365 3.04 -25.14 5.86
CA CYS A 365 3.02 -26.60 5.68
C CYS A 365 3.58 -26.98 4.30
N LEU A 366 3.22 -26.26 3.24
CA LEU A 366 3.78 -26.47 1.90
C LEU A 366 5.29 -26.18 1.88
N ALA A 367 5.74 -25.12 2.54
CA ALA A 367 7.15 -24.75 2.64
C ALA A 367 8.00 -25.74 3.47
N ARG A 368 7.38 -26.70 4.16
CA ARG A 368 8.00 -27.59 5.16
C ARG A 368 8.58 -26.84 6.37
N ASP A 369 8.18 -25.59 6.56
CA ASP A 369 8.52 -24.79 7.72
C ASP A 369 7.69 -25.19 8.96
N LEU A 370 6.48 -25.72 8.71
CA LEU A 370 5.58 -26.23 9.74
C LEU A 370 5.18 -27.68 9.42
N GLN A 371 5.37 -28.57 10.40
CA GLN A 371 4.93 -29.97 10.24
C GLN A 371 3.40 -30.06 10.42
N PRO A 372 2.66 -30.65 9.47
CA PRO A 372 1.23 -30.89 9.63
C PRO A 372 0.95 -31.82 10.80
N LYS A 373 -0.22 -31.69 11.45
CA LYS A 373 -0.63 -32.62 12.52
C LYS A 373 -0.96 -34.00 11.97
N HIS A 374 -1.57 -34.04 10.79
CA HIS A 374 -1.88 -35.30 10.08
C HIS A 374 -1.65 -35.10 8.58
N GLY A 375 -1.42 -36.22 7.89
CA GLY A 375 -1.17 -36.22 6.45
C GLY A 375 0.27 -35.87 6.06
N GLU A 376 0.49 -35.71 4.78
CA GLU A 376 1.82 -35.40 4.22
C GLU A 376 1.75 -34.49 3.02
N VAL A 377 2.81 -33.69 2.83
CA VAL A 377 3.07 -32.88 1.64
C VAL A 377 4.21 -33.52 0.85
N LYS A 378 3.88 -34.06 -0.32
CA LYS A 378 4.83 -34.76 -1.17
C LYS A 378 5.17 -33.94 -2.40
N TRP A 379 6.30 -33.27 -2.37
CA TRP A 379 6.87 -32.55 -3.51
C TRP A 379 7.53 -33.50 -4.51
N ALA A 380 7.56 -33.09 -5.78
CA ALA A 380 8.36 -33.75 -6.79
C ALA A 380 9.85 -33.78 -6.38
N GLU A 381 10.58 -34.84 -6.80
CA GLU A 381 11.96 -35.08 -6.38
C GLU A 381 12.91 -33.91 -6.69
N LYS A 382 12.69 -33.23 -7.83
CA LYS A 382 13.48 -32.05 -8.26
C LYS A 382 12.93 -30.71 -7.79
N ALA A 383 11.92 -30.70 -6.91
CA ALA A 383 11.37 -29.45 -6.44
C ALA A 383 12.37 -28.70 -5.53
N THR A 384 12.73 -27.49 -5.92
CA THR A 384 13.49 -26.54 -5.14
C THR A 384 12.56 -25.41 -4.72
N ILE A 385 12.33 -25.24 -3.42
CA ILE A 385 11.32 -24.34 -2.88
C ILE A 385 11.97 -23.06 -2.39
N GLY A 386 11.50 -21.91 -2.90
CA GLY A 386 11.76 -20.60 -2.35
C GLY A 386 10.55 -20.14 -1.55
N TYR A 387 10.75 -19.69 -0.33
CA TYR A 387 9.68 -19.20 0.53
C TYR A 387 9.91 -17.75 0.94
N PHE A 388 8.91 -16.92 0.67
CA PHE A 388 8.82 -15.54 1.12
C PHE A 388 7.79 -15.48 2.23
N ALA A 389 8.26 -15.36 3.47
CA ALA A 389 7.41 -15.33 4.66
C ALA A 389 6.79 -13.94 4.87
N GLN A 390 5.58 -13.89 5.45
CA GLN A 390 4.92 -12.65 5.82
C GLN A 390 5.73 -11.89 6.88
N ASP A 391 6.21 -12.57 7.92
CA ASP A 391 7.13 -12.02 8.91
C ASP A 391 8.56 -12.47 8.58
N HIS A 392 9.40 -11.51 8.25
CA HIS A 392 10.79 -11.72 7.85
C HIS A 392 11.74 -10.76 8.56
N GLU A 393 11.30 -10.07 9.63
CA GLU A 393 12.13 -9.11 10.34
C GLU A 393 13.39 -9.75 10.93
N TYR A 394 13.27 -11.00 11.39
CA TYR A 394 14.40 -11.77 11.94
C TYR A 394 15.56 -11.95 10.93
N GLU A 395 15.29 -11.91 9.61
CA GLU A 395 16.35 -12.02 8.59
C GLU A 395 17.25 -10.78 8.53
N PHE A 396 16.81 -9.66 9.08
CA PHE A 396 17.50 -8.37 9.06
C PHE A 396 18.03 -7.93 10.44
N GLU A 397 18.05 -8.82 11.42
CA GLU A 397 18.52 -8.52 12.78
C GLU A 397 20.04 -8.46 12.91
N ASN A 398 20.79 -9.04 11.98
CA ASN A 398 22.24 -8.99 11.94
C ASN A 398 22.72 -7.62 11.48
N GLY A 399 23.96 -7.26 11.82
CA GLY A 399 24.53 -5.93 11.51
C GLY A 399 25.23 -5.83 10.17
N GLU A 400 25.05 -6.80 9.29
CA GLU A 400 25.67 -6.90 7.96
C GLU A 400 25.27 -5.72 7.07
N ASP A 401 26.11 -5.38 6.10
CA ASP A 401 25.72 -4.49 5.02
C ASP A 401 24.92 -5.24 3.94
N LEU A 402 24.28 -4.50 3.01
CA LEU A 402 23.43 -5.08 1.99
C LEU A 402 24.19 -6.07 1.08
N PHE A 403 25.45 -5.78 0.79
CA PHE A 403 26.26 -6.63 -0.05
C PHE A 403 26.65 -7.93 0.67
N GLU A 404 27.06 -7.84 1.92
CA GLU A 404 27.39 -9.00 2.75
C GLU A 404 26.15 -9.91 2.90
N TRP A 405 25.01 -9.33 3.27
CA TRP A 405 23.75 -10.06 3.43
C TRP A 405 23.32 -10.77 2.13
N MET A 406 23.37 -10.08 0.99
CA MET A 406 22.99 -10.68 -0.30
C MET A 406 23.98 -11.80 -0.72
N THR A 407 25.24 -11.67 -0.34
CA THR A 407 26.27 -12.67 -0.63
C THR A 407 26.01 -14.02 0.05
N LEU A 408 25.30 -14.05 1.18
CA LEU A 408 24.92 -15.30 1.87
C LEU A 408 24.07 -16.23 1.00
N TYR A 409 23.34 -15.68 0.03
CA TYR A 409 22.36 -16.42 -0.79
C TYR A 409 22.89 -16.74 -2.20
N ARG A 410 24.14 -16.40 -2.51
CA ARG A 410 24.72 -16.69 -3.82
C ARG A 410 24.88 -18.20 -4.07
N GLN A 411 24.69 -18.62 -5.29
CA GLN A 411 24.90 -20.00 -5.71
C GLN A 411 26.38 -20.28 -6.01
N THR A 412 26.74 -21.58 -5.99
CA THR A 412 28.10 -22.00 -6.39
C THR A 412 28.40 -21.58 -7.82
N GLY A 413 29.44 -20.76 -8.00
CA GLY A 413 29.85 -20.20 -9.30
C GLY A 413 29.44 -18.76 -9.52
N ASP A 414 28.60 -18.16 -8.67
CA ASP A 414 28.30 -16.73 -8.70
C ASP A 414 29.47 -15.94 -8.10
N ASP A 415 29.86 -14.87 -8.77
CA ASP A 415 30.91 -13.94 -8.31
C ASP A 415 30.30 -12.68 -7.66
N ASP A 416 31.15 -11.82 -7.13
CA ASP A 416 30.74 -10.56 -6.49
C ASP A 416 30.05 -9.61 -7.47
N GLN A 417 30.31 -9.75 -8.78
CA GLN A 417 29.68 -8.94 -9.81
C GLN A 417 28.21 -9.29 -9.97
N VAL A 418 27.85 -10.58 -9.84
CA VAL A 418 26.45 -11.04 -9.84
C VAL A 418 25.70 -10.40 -8.69
N VAL A 419 26.26 -10.42 -7.47
CA VAL A 419 25.64 -9.81 -6.27
C VAL A 419 25.48 -8.30 -6.45
N ARG A 420 26.49 -7.58 -6.93
CA ARG A 420 26.41 -6.13 -7.20
C ARG A 420 25.40 -5.80 -8.29
N SER A 421 25.35 -6.60 -9.34
CA SER A 421 24.36 -6.44 -10.41
C SER A 421 22.93 -6.65 -9.87
N MET A 422 22.75 -7.63 -8.97
CA MET A 422 21.46 -7.89 -8.32
C MET A 422 21.01 -6.70 -7.49
N LEU A 423 21.87 -6.17 -6.63
CA LEU A 423 21.58 -4.98 -5.82
C LEU A 423 21.23 -3.77 -6.71
N GLY A 424 21.98 -3.54 -7.78
CA GLY A 424 21.69 -2.47 -8.74
C GLY A 424 20.33 -2.62 -9.42
N ARG A 425 19.92 -3.85 -9.80
CA ARG A 425 18.58 -4.14 -10.34
C ARG A 425 17.46 -3.83 -9.35
N LEU A 426 17.72 -4.01 -8.07
CA LEU A 426 16.79 -3.73 -6.96
C LEU A 426 16.85 -2.28 -6.47
N LEU A 427 17.51 -1.40 -7.22
CA LEU A 427 17.67 0.04 -6.94
C LEU A 427 18.58 0.37 -5.76
N PHE A 428 19.45 -0.56 -5.34
CA PHE A 428 20.49 -0.30 -4.37
C PHE A 428 21.81 -0.03 -5.09
N GLY A 429 22.21 1.24 -5.21
CA GLY A 429 23.40 1.67 -5.94
C GLY A 429 24.37 2.48 -5.09
N GLY A 430 25.65 2.52 -5.51
CA GLY A 430 26.67 3.37 -4.89
C GLY A 430 26.87 3.07 -3.40
N ASP A 431 26.70 4.11 -2.55
CA ASP A 431 26.89 4.00 -1.11
C ASP A 431 25.74 3.28 -0.39
N ASP A 432 24.59 3.08 -1.04
CA ASP A 432 23.48 2.33 -0.43
C ASP A 432 23.89 0.89 -0.09
N THR A 433 24.74 0.27 -0.91
CA THR A 433 25.20 -1.12 -0.68
C THR A 433 25.94 -1.32 0.64
N LYS A 434 26.42 -0.24 1.26
CA LYS A 434 27.15 -0.23 2.55
C LYS A 434 26.23 0.06 3.74
N LYS A 435 24.94 0.32 3.51
CA LYS A 435 23.98 0.49 4.60
C LYS A 435 23.82 -0.82 5.35
N SER A 436 23.64 -0.75 6.66
CA SER A 436 23.23 -1.93 7.43
C SER A 436 21.80 -2.34 7.09
N VAL A 437 21.56 -3.64 6.99
CA VAL A 437 20.22 -4.19 6.72
C VAL A 437 19.18 -3.79 7.78
N LYS A 438 19.61 -3.42 9.00
CA LYS A 438 18.73 -2.98 10.10
C LYS A 438 18.01 -1.66 9.85
N VAL A 439 18.58 -0.77 9.04
CA VAL A 439 18.02 0.56 8.80
C VAL A 439 17.11 0.63 7.58
N LEU A 440 16.86 -0.51 6.95
CA LEU A 440 16.01 -0.59 5.77
C LEU A 440 14.54 -0.37 6.12
N SER A 441 13.84 0.38 5.27
CA SER A 441 12.38 0.47 5.29
C SER A 441 11.73 -0.87 4.88
N GLY A 442 10.45 -1.07 5.20
CA GLY A 442 9.72 -2.28 4.83
C GLY A 442 9.79 -2.61 3.33
N GLY A 443 9.60 -1.61 2.47
CA GLY A 443 9.72 -1.80 1.02
C GLY A 443 11.16 -2.11 0.56
N GLU A 444 12.20 -1.57 1.21
CA GLU A 444 13.59 -1.92 0.94
C GLU A 444 13.89 -3.36 1.38
N LYS A 445 13.40 -3.80 2.55
CA LYS A 445 13.49 -5.20 3.01
C LYS A 445 12.83 -6.15 2.02
N GLY A 446 11.62 -5.83 1.54
CA GLY A 446 10.92 -6.61 0.50
C GLY A 446 11.75 -6.76 -0.77
N ARG A 447 12.34 -5.67 -1.30
CA ARG A 447 13.22 -5.75 -2.47
C ARG A 447 14.45 -6.63 -2.23
N MET A 448 15.08 -6.57 -1.03
CA MET A 448 16.19 -7.45 -0.68
C MET A 448 15.79 -8.93 -0.69
N LEU A 449 14.60 -9.27 -0.16
CA LEU A 449 14.07 -10.63 -0.18
C LEU A 449 13.81 -11.13 -1.62
N TYR A 450 13.35 -10.26 -2.52
CA TYR A 450 13.26 -10.66 -3.94
C TYR A 450 14.63 -10.94 -4.53
N GLY A 451 15.65 -10.17 -4.18
CA GLY A 451 17.02 -10.46 -4.57
C GLY A 451 17.49 -11.84 -4.09
N LYS A 452 17.21 -12.17 -2.84
CA LYS A 452 17.44 -13.51 -2.28
C LYS A 452 16.76 -14.59 -3.13
N MET A 453 15.47 -14.41 -3.46
CA MET A 453 14.72 -15.37 -4.28
C MET A 453 15.25 -15.46 -5.73
N MET A 454 15.63 -14.33 -6.31
CA MET A 454 16.25 -14.32 -7.65
C MET A 454 17.58 -15.08 -7.67
N LEU A 455 18.41 -14.96 -6.62
CA LEU A 455 19.67 -15.70 -6.49
C LEU A 455 19.43 -17.19 -6.20
N ALA A 456 18.39 -17.54 -5.47
CA ALA A 456 18.06 -18.93 -5.15
C ALA A 456 17.67 -19.77 -6.37
N ARG A 457 17.18 -19.15 -7.44
CA ARG A 457 16.82 -19.80 -8.73
C ARG A 457 15.93 -21.02 -8.56
N THR A 458 14.91 -20.91 -7.72
CA THR A 458 14.00 -22.00 -7.39
C THR A 458 12.95 -22.23 -8.47
N ASN A 459 12.51 -23.49 -8.66
CA ASN A 459 11.45 -23.86 -9.60
C ASN A 459 10.04 -23.91 -8.98
N VAL A 460 9.98 -23.73 -7.67
CA VAL A 460 8.73 -23.53 -6.90
C VAL A 460 8.89 -22.30 -6.02
N MET A 461 7.92 -21.39 -6.05
CA MET A 461 7.88 -20.23 -5.17
C MET A 461 6.61 -20.23 -4.33
N LEU A 462 6.79 -19.94 -3.05
CA LEU A 462 5.73 -19.77 -2.07
C LEU A 462 5.82 -18.35 -1.53
N LEU A 463 4.79 -17.52 -1.76
CA LEU A 463 4.80 -16.10 -1.38
C LEU A 463 3.65 -15.81 -0.42
N ASP A 464 3.96 -15.30 0.75
CA ASP A 464 2.96 -14.91 1.75
C ASP A 464 2.88 -13.39 1.85
N GLU A 465 1.79 -12.81 1.33
CA GLU A 465 1.54 -11.36 1.24
C GLU A 465 2.73 -10.57 0.66
N PRO A 466 3.20 -10.91 -0.56
CA PRO A 466 4.42 -10.32 -1.10
C PRO A 466 4.30 -8.83 -1.44
N THR A 467 3.08 -8.32 -1.58
CA THR A 467 2.80 -6.93 -1.96
C THR A 467 2.75 -5.96 -0.77
N ASN A 468 2.71 -6.49 0.47
CA ASN A 468 2.59 -5.66 1.67
C ASN A 468 3.79 -4.71 1.83
N HIS A 469 3.51 -3.46 2.19
CA HIS A 469 4.48 -2.39 2.40
C HIS A 469 5.30 -1.99 1.17
N MET A 470 4.92 -2.44 -0.02
CA MET A 470 5.60 -2.10 -1.27
C MET A 470 4.95 -0.91 -1.97
N ASP A 471 5.77 -0.15 -2.70
CA ASP A 471 5.25 0.87 -3.60
C ASP A 471 4.65 0.24 -4.87
N MET A 472 3.78 1.00 -5.53
CA MET A 472 3.08 0.53 -6.74
C MET A 472 4.06 0.10 -7.84
N GLU A 473 5.18 0.79 -7.97
CA GLU A 473 6.23 0.48 -8.96
C GLU A 473 6.88 -0.88 -8.69
N SER A 474 7.12 -1.20 -7.42
CA SER A 474 7.66 -2.50 -7.03
C SER A 474 6.63 -3.62 -7.17
N ILE A 475 5.35 -3.35 -6.86
CA ILE A 475 4.25 -4.31 -7.07
C ILE A 475 4.10 -4.62 -8.57
N GLU A 476 4.13 -3.61 -9.44
CA GLU A 476 4.04 -3.79 -10.90
C GLU A 476 5.24 -4.57 -11.46
N ALA A 477 6.44 -4.28 -10.97
CA ALA A 477 7.65 -5.01 -11.34
C ALA A 477 7.57 -6.48 -10.90
N LEU A 478 7.08 -6.75 -9.69
CA LEU A 478 6.87 -8.10 -9.16
C LEU A 478 5.81 -8.84 -9.98
N ASN A 479 4.67 -8.20 -10.26
CA ASN A 479 3.59 -8.76 -11.06
C ASN A 479 4.10 -9.20 -12.45
N THR A 480 4.82 -8.30 -13.15
CA THR A 480 5.45 -8.62 -14.44
C THR A 480 6.45 -9.77 -14.34
N ALA A 481 7.20 -9.86 -13.24
CA ALA A 481 8.19 -10.93 -13.05
C ALA A 481 7.51 -12.28 -12.81
N LEU A 482 6.43 -12.32 -12.01
CA LEU A 482 5.68 -13.52 -11.70
C LEU A 482 4.83 -14.00 -12.89
N ASP A 483 4.29 -13.07 -13.69
CA ASP A 483 3.62 -13.44 -14.93
C ASP A 483 4.54 -14.21 -15.89
N LYS A 484 5.80 -13.74 -16.03
CA LYS A 484 6.82 -14.37 -16.87
C LYS A 484 7.48 -15.60 -16.26
N TYR A 485 7.30 -15.83 -14.97
CA TYR A 485 7.89 -16.98 -14.29
C TYR A 485 7.24 -18.28 -14.74
N LYS A 486 8.07 -19.25 -15.15
CA LYS A 486 7.63 -20.54 -15.72
C LYS A 486 7.55 -21.66 -14.70
N GLY A 487 7.94 -21.42 -13.45
CA GLY A 487 7.87 -22.38 -12.36
C GLY A 487 6.49 -22.41 -11.72
N THR A 488 6.32 -23.27 -10.72
CA THR A 488 5.10 -23.36 -9.94
C THR A 488 5.06 -22.30 -8.86
N LEU A 489 3.94 -21.62 -8.71
CA LEU A 489 3.75 -20.52 -7.78
C LEU A 489 2.54 -20.78 -6.87
N PHE A 490 2.74 -20.63 -5.56
CA PHE A 490 1.65 -20.50 -4.60
C PHE A 490 1.79 -19.14 -3.91
N PHE A 491 0.72 -18.39 -3.82
CA PHE A 491 0.79 -17.09 -3.18
C PHE A 491 -0.49 -16.74 -2.43
N VAL A 492 -0.31 -16.06 -1.31
CA VAL A 492 -1.38 -15.42 -0.57
C VAL A 492 -1.29 -13.93 -0.89
N SER A 493 -2.38 -13.31 -1.29
CA SER A 493 -2.47 -11.86 -1.45
C SER A 493 -3.90 -11.37 -1.27
N HIS A 494 -4.03 -10.16 -0.73
CA HIS A 494 -5.29 -9.43 -0.63
C HIS A 494 -5.47 -8.40 -1.76
N ASP A 495 -4.44 -8.21 -2.58
CA ASP A 495 -4.48 -7.38 -3.78
C ASP A 495 -5.20 -8.12 -4.92
N ARG A 496 -6.40 -7.65 -5.25
CA ARG A 496 -7.26 -8.27 -6.26
C ARG A 496 -6.66 -8.22 -7.66
N GLU A 497 -6.03 -7.10 -8.02
CA GLU A 497 -5.41 -6.94 -9.33
C GLU A 497 -4.21 -7.89 -9.47
N PHE A 498 -3.43 -8.03 -8.40
CA PHE A 498 -2.32 -8.97 -8.34
C PHE A 498 -2.80 -10.42 -8.48
N VAL A 499 -3.88 -10.80 -7.79
CA VAL A 499 -4.48 -12.13 -7.91
C VAL A 499 -5.03 -12.37 -9.32
N SER A 500 -5.82 -11.43 -9.86
CA SER A 500 -6.46 -11.55 -11.19
C SER A 500 -5.44 -11.67 -12.33
N SER A 501 -4.32 -10.97 -12.22
CA SER A 501 -3.31 -10.93 -13.29
C SER A 501 -2.41 -12.17 -13.34
N ILE A 502 -2.25 -12.88 -12.20
CA ILE A 502 -1.27 -13.97 -12.07
C ILE A 502 -1.95 -15.34 -11.96
N ALA A 503 -3.05 -15.45 -11.19
CA ALA A 503 -3.62 -16.73 -10.82
C ALA A 503 -4.20 -17.51 -12.01
N THR A 504 -3.84 -18.79 -12.09
CA THR A 504 -4.45 -19.77 -13.01
C THR A 504 -5.36 -20.76 -12.26
N ARG A 505 -5.29 -20.74 -10.93
CA ARG A 505 -6.09 -21.58 -10.03
C ARG A 505 -6.29 -20.85 -8.71
N ILE A 506 -7.50 -20.92 -8.17
CA ILE A 506 -7.89 -20.29 -6.91
C ILE A 506 -8.15 -21.37 -5.86
N LEU A 507 -7.53 -21.22 -4.70
CA LEU A 507 -7.76 -22.06 -3.54
C LEU A 507 -8.33 -21.18 -2.42
N GLU A 508 -9.64 -21.26 -2.19
CA GLU A 508 -10.26 -20.51 -1.10
C GLU A 508 -10.38 -21.38 0.16
N ILE A 509 -9.76 -20.90 1.24
CA ILE A 509 -9.87 -21.52 2.57
C ILE A 509 -11.07 -20.91 3.29
N LYS A 510 -12.05 -21.75 3.65
CA LYS A 510 -13.26 -21.41 4.40
C LYS A 510 -13.31 -22.17 5.72
N ALA A 511 -14.18 -21.76 6.63
CA ALA A 511 -14.36 -22.41 7.92
C ALA A 511 -14.88 -23.86 7.79
N ASP A 512 -15.59 -24.16 6.71
CA ASP A 512 -16.21 -25.47 6.40
C ASP A 512 -15.38 -26.34 5.43
N GLY A 513 -14.24 -25.82 4.93
CA GLY A 513 -13.35 -26.56 4.04
C GLY A 513 -12.59 -25.69 3.04
N ILE A 514 -12.03 -26.35 2.03
CA ILE A 514 -11.28 -25.68 0.97
C ILE A 514 -12.04 -25.82 -0.34
N VAL A 515 -12.26 -24.68 -1.00
CA VAL A 515 -12.81 -24.62 -2.36
C VAL A 515 -11.64 -24.54 -3.34
N ASP A 516 -11.59 -25.45 -4.29
CA ASP A 516 -10.58 -25.53 -5.34
C ASP A 516 -11.23 -25.20 -6.70
N TYR A 517 -10.78 -24.12 -7.33
CA TYR A 517 -11.31 -23.65 -8.60
C TYR A 517 -10.18 -23.46 -9.63
N THR A 518 -10.27 -24.19 -10.73
CA THR A 518 -9.33 -24.05 -11.84
C THR A 518 -9.83 -22.96 -12.79
N GLY A 519 -9.14 -21.86 -12.86
CA GLY A 519 -9.49 -20.66 -13.64
C GLY A 519 -8.90 -19.41 -13.04
N ASN A 520 -9.19 -18.26 -13.65
CA ASN A 520 -8.79 -16.97 -13.13
C ASN A 520 -9.71 -16.48 -12.00
N TYR A 521 -9.33 -15.37 -11.38
CA TYR A 521 -10.06 -14.84 -10.23
C TYR A 521 -11.44 -14.26 -10.61
N GLU A 522 -11.58 -13.67 -11.79
CA GLU A 522 -12.85 -13.10 -12.26
C GLU A 522 -13.88 -14.19 -12.53
N ASP A 523 -13.47 -15.29 -13.21
CA ASP A 523 -14.34 -16.46 -13.44
C ASP A 523 -14.75 -17.10 -12.10
N TYR A 524 -13.82 -17.11 -11.13
CA TYR A 524 -14.15 -17.59 -9.78
C TYR A 524 -15.22 -16.74 -9.12
N LEU A 525 -15.10 -15.40 -9.12
CA LEU A 525 -16.10 -14.48 -8.56
C LEU A 525 -17.47 -14.65 -9.21
N ALA A 526 -17.50 -14.74 -10.54
CA ALA A 526 -18.73 -14.98 -11.30
C ALA A 526 -19.40 -16.31 -10.87
N SER A 527 -18.60 -17.36 -10.61
CA SER A 527 -19.09 -18.65 -10.10
C SER A 527 -19.74 -18.59 -8.71
N GLN A 528 -19.29 -17.61 -7.89
CA GLN A 528 -19.85 -17.36 -6.56
C GLN A 528 -21.07 -16.40 -6.59
N GLY A 529 -21.48 -15.91 -7.76
CA GLY A 529 -22.59 -14.95 -7.92
C GLY A 529 -22.23 -13.53 -7.47
N VAL A 530 -20.97 -13.20 -7.47
CA VAL A 530 -20.44 -11.86 -7.13
C VAL A 530 -20.03 -11.22 -8.44
N GLU A 531 -20.76 -10.16 -8.88
CA GLU A 531 -20.43 -9.32 -10.04
C GLU A 531 -19.33 -8.29 -9.67
#